data_6ed9a47780b691628c22705ce5f3b5fb
#
_entry.id   6ed9a47780b691628c22705ce5f3b5fb
#
_cell.length_a   1.000
_cell.length_b   1.000
_cell.length_c   1.000
_cell.angle_alpha   90.00
_cell.angle_beta   90.00
_cell.angle_gamma   90.00
#
_symmetry.space_group_name_H-M   'P 1'
#
loop_
_entity.id
_entity.type
_entity.pdbx_description
1 polymer ?
#
loop_
_entity_poly.entity_id
_entity_poly.type
_entity_poly.pdbx_seq_one_letter_code
_entity_poly.pdbx_strand_id
1 'polypeptide(L)'
;YVSRYGVFVVETKNMAGWIFGAENQAQWTQTIYKRKSKFQNPIRQNYKHIKTLESLLQISQSKLHTVIVFTGDSTFKTPLPPCVCRLANFTDYIRSFRTLVLTEAEVVGICGKIESGRLQDNAATRDAHVENLWNRHRR
;
A
#
# COMPACT_ATOMS: atom_id res chain seq x y z
N TYR A 1 6.12 -5.96 2.08
CA TYR A 1 7.51 -6.22 2.46
C TYR A 1 7.60 -6.53 3.96
N VAL A 2 8.22 -7.63 4.29
CA VAL A 2 8.36 -8.10 5.67
C VAL A 2 9.83 -8.21 6.04
N SER A 3 10.19 -7.67 7.19
CA SER A 3 11.53 -7.79 7.77
C SER A 3 11.43 -7.81 9.30
N ARG A 4 12.54 -7.99 9.97
CA ARG A 4 12.59 -7.90 11.45
C ARG A 4 12.26 -6.49 11.97
N TYR A 5 12.26 -5.49 11.09
CA TYR A 5 11.87 -4.10 11.43
C TYR A 5 10.36 -3.86 11.32
N GLY A 6 9.59 -4.83 10.83
CA GLY A 6 8.15 -4.79 10.76
C GLY A 6 7.59 -5.25 9.42
N VAL A 7 6.28 -5.11 9.27
CA VAL A 7 5.54 -5.37 8.04
C VAL A 7 5.25 -4.03 7.38
N PHE A 8 5.84 -3.82 6.21
CA PHE A 8 5.64 -2.59 5.43
C PHE A 8 4.51 -2.81 4.44
N VAL A 9 3.40 -2.10 4.67
CA VAL A 9 2.21 -2.19 3.83
C VAL A 9 2.27 -1.06 2.82
N VAL A 10 2.56 -1.42 1.57
CA VAL A 10 2.88 -0.47 0.50
C VAL A 10 1.69 -0.26 -0.40
N GLU A 11 1.24 0.99 -0.52
CA GLU A 11 0.25 1.43 -1.49
C GLU A 11 0.96 2.24 -2.57
N THR A 12 0.79 1.83 -3.82
CA THR A 12 1.40 2.50 -4.96
C THR A 12 0.40 3.41 -5.66
N LYS A 13 0.81 4.64 -5.98
CA LYS A 13 0.04 5.60 -6.74
C LYS A 13 0.82 6.03 -7.97
N ASN A 14 0.37 5.60 -9.15
CA ASN A 14 0.95 6.03 -10.42
C ASN A 14 0.22 7.28 -10.92
N MET A 15 0.67 8.44 -10.44
CA MET A 15 0.03 9.72 -10.72
C MET A 15 1.06 10.75 -11.16
N ALA A 16 0.70 11.58 -12.13
CA ALA A 16 1.52 12.69 -12.61
C ALA A 16 0.96 14.03 -12.10
N GLY A 17 1.73 15.10 -12.28
CA GLY A 17 1.30 16.47 -11.98
C GLY A 17 1.55 16.88 -10.53
N TRP A 18 0.84 17.90 -10.10
CA TRP A 18 0.96 18.46 -8.75
C TRP A 18 0.02 17.76 -7.79
N ILE A 19 0.55 17.38 -6.64
CA ILE A 19 -0.22 16.71 -5.58
C ILE A 19 -0.31 17.63 -4.38
N PHE A 20 -1.52 17.90 -3.94
CA PHE A 20 -1.84 18.70 -2.77
C PHE A 20 -2.61 17.84 -1.78
N GLY A 21 -2.19 17.84 -0.54
CA GLY A 21 -2.89 17.08 0.50
C GLY A 21 -2.29 17.31 1.87
N ALA A 22 -2.93 16.70 2.86
CA ALA A 22 -2.46 16.65 4.23
C ALA A 22 -2.88 15.32 4.84
N GLU A 23 -2.15 14.88 5.87
CA GLU A 23 -2.37 13.59 6.52
C GLU A 23 -3.81 13.39 6.99
N ASN A 24 -4.43 14.44 7.52
CA ASN A 24 -5.77 14.41 8.11
C ASN A 24 -6.91 14.75 7.15
N GLN A 25 -6.62 15.01 5.87
CA GLN A 25 -7.66 15.31 4.88
C GLN A 25 -8.19 14.01 4.25
N ALA A 26 -9.53 13.93 4.09
CA ALA A 26 -10.17 12.76 3.49
C ALA A 26 -9.83 12.60 2.01
N GLN A 27 -9.67 13.72 1.31
CA GLN A 27 -9.35 13.74 -0.12
C GLN A 27 -8.17 14.67 -0.38
N TRP A 28 -7.34 14.26 -1.32
CA TRP A 28 -6.23 15.05 -1.85
C TRP A 28 -6.58 15.54 -3.24
N THR A 29 -5.81 16.48 -3.77
CA THR A 29 -6.02 17.07 -5.09
C THR A 29 -4.84 16.81 -6.00
N GLN A 30 -5.12 16.37 -7.22
CA GLN A 30 -4.15 16.29 -8.31
C GLN A 30 -4.44 17.42 -9.30
N THR A 31 -3.41 18.13 -9.74
CA THR A 31 -3.50 19.14 -10.79
C THR A 31 -2.57 18.76 -11.93
N ILE A 32 -3.15 18.56 -13.13
CA ILE A 32 -2.39 18.37 -14.37
C ILE A 32 -2.80 19.52 -15.30
N TYR A 33 -1.85 20.39 -15.62
CA TYR A 33 -2.10 21.64 -16.33
C TYR A 33 -3.15 22.46 -15.60
N LYS A 34 -4.32 22.71 -16.23
CA LYS A 34 -5.44 23.47 -15.62
C LYS A 34 -6.53 22.57 -15.05
N ARG A 35 -6.37 21.25 -15.13
CA ARG A 35 -7.38 20.29 -14.66
C ARG A 35 -7.09 19.87 -13.22
N LYS A 36 -8.06 20.03 -12.35
CA LYS A 36 -8.02 19.58 -10.98
C LYS A 36 -8.91 18.35 -10.80
N SER A 37 -8.39 17.35 -10.11
CA SER A 37 -9.14 16.12 -9.78
C SER A 37 -8.91 15.80 -8.30
N LYS A 38 -9.93 15.28 -7.64
CA LYS A 38 -9.81 14.81 -6.26
C LYS A 38 -9.67 13.30 -6.22
N PHE A 39 -8.91 12.82 -5.25
CA PHE A 39 -8.76 11.39 -5.02
C PHE A 39 -8.67 11.12 -3.51
N GLN A 40 -9.00 9.91 -3.11
CA GLN A 40 -8.97 9.53 -1.71
C GLN A 40 -7.54 9.66 -1.15
N ASN A 41 -7.41 10.21 0.06
CA ASN A 41 -6.15 10.21 0.79
C ASN A 41 -5.60 8.78 0.86
N PRO A 42 -4.44 8.51 0.23
CA PRO A 42 -3.91 7.14 0.14
C PRO A 42 -3.48 6.58 1.49
N ILE A 43 -3.17 7.42 2.47
CA ILE A 43 -2.86 6.98 3.84
C ILE A 43 -4.11 6.36 4.46
N ARG A 44 -5.28 6.98 4.30
CA ARG A 44 -6.56 6.44 4.77
C ARG A 44 -6.96 5.18 4.03
N GLN A 45 -6.71 5.14 2.73
CA GLN A 45 -6.95 3.95 1.91
C GLN A 45 -6.09 2.79 2.40
N ASN A 46 -4.82 3.04 2.65
CA ASN A 46 -3.88 2.02 3.12
C ASN A 46 -4.18 1.56 4.56
N TYR A 47 -4.76 2.43 5.37
CA TYR A 47 -5.18 2.08 6.74
C TYR A 47 -6.14 0.89 6.76
N LYS A 48 -7.02 0.79 5.78
CA LYS A 48 -7.93 -0.36 5.64
C LYS A 48 -7.16 -1.66 5.41
N HIS A 49 -6.10 -1.62 4.60
CA HIS A 49 -5.22 -2.77 4.37
C HIS A 49 -4.48 -3.15 5.65
N ILE A 50 -4.01 -2.16 6.40
CA ILE A 50 -3.34 -2.39 7.70
C ILE A 50 -4.29 -3.08 8.67
N LYS A 51 -5.53 -2.64 8.77
CA LYS A 51 -6.53 -3.25 9.66
C LYS A 51 -6.83 -4.70 9.27
N THR A 52 -6.91 -4.97 7.98
CA THR A 52 -7.10 -6.34 7.47
C THR A 52 -5.91 -7.22 7.83
N LEU A 53 -4.69 -6.73 7.64
CA LEU A 53 -3.47 -7.49 7.97
C LEU A 53 -3.29 -7.68 9.47
N GLU A 54 -3.61 -6.68 10.28
CA GLU A 54 -3.59 -6.79 11.75
C GLU A 54 -4.46 -7.96 12.22
N SER A 55 -5.67 -8.08 11.67
CA SER A 55 -6.60 -9.16 11.97
C SER A 55 -6.10 -10.51 11.45
N LEU A 56 -5.65 -10.55 10.20
CA LEU A 56 -5.17 -11.78 9.56
C LEU A 56 -3.92 -12.34 10.23
N LEU A 57 -2.96 -11.46 10.52
CA LEU A 57 -1.66 -11.86 11.06
C LEU A 57 -1.65 -11.94 12.58
N GLN A 58 -2.66 -11.39 13.24
CA GLN A 58 -2.77 -11.33 14.71
C GLN A 58 -1.52 -10.71 15.36
N ILE A 59 -1.05 -9.61 14.77
CA ILE A 59 0.09 -8.85 15.30
C ILE A 59 -0.35 -7.44 15.66
N SER A 60 0.41 -6.79 16.54
CA SER A 60 0.14 -5.43 16.97
C SER A 60 0.27 -4.45 15.78
N GLN A 61 -0.61 -3.46 15.73
CA GLN A 61 -0.56 -2.41 14.71
C GLN A 61 0.78 -1.66 14.72
N SER A 62 1.46 -1.59 15.86
CA SER A 62 2.79 -0.96 15.99
C SER A 62 3.87 -1.64 15.15
N LYS A 63 3.63 -2.87 14.70
CA LYS A 63 4.54 -3.64 13.85
C LYS A 63 4.21 -3.53 12.37
N LEU A 64 3.15 -2.80 12.03
CA LEU A 64 2.69 -2.55 10.66
C LEU A 64 2.99 -1.10 10.29
N HIS A 65 3.71 -0.90 9.20
CA HIS A 65 4.14 0.42 8.75
C HIS A 65 3.48 0.77 7.43
N THR A 66 2.78 1.91 7.39
CA THR A 66 2.21 2.45 6.15
C THR A 66 3.31 3.04 5.28
N VAL A 67 3.29 2.71 4.00
CA VAL A 67 4.17 3.34 3.00
C VAL A 67 3.34 3.64 1.75
N ILE A 68 3.33 4.90 1.35
CA ILE A 68 2.66 5.36 0.13
C ILE A 68 3.75 5.77 -0.86
N VAL A 69 3.79 5.12 -2.03
CA VAL A 69 4.80 5.38 -3.04
C VAL A 69 4.15 5.94 -4.30
N PHE A 70 4.54 7.15 -4.66
CA PHE A 70 4.15 7.77 -5.93
C PHE A 70 5.18 7.42 -6.99
N THR A 71 4.76 6.69 -8.03
CA THR A 71 5.64 6.20 -9.09
C THR A 71 5.61 7.04 -10.36
N GLY A 72 4.58 7.87 -10.54
CA GLY A 72 4.46 8.77 -11.68
C GLY A 72 5.32 10.03 -11.52
N ASP A 73 5.34 10.85 -12.55
CA ASP A 73 6.04 12.14 -12.54
C ASP A 73 5.18 13.18 -11.80
N SER A 74 5.22 13.12 -10.47
CA SER A 74 4.44 13.98 -9.60
C SER A 74 5.34 14.86 -8.74
N THR A 75 4.80 16.02 -8.35
CA THR A 75 5.45 16.97 -7.44
C THR A 75 4.53 17.20 -6.24
N PHE A 76 5.04 17.00 -5.03
CA PHE A 76 4.28 17.28 -3.82
C PHE A 76 4.34 18.78 -3.53
N LYS A 77 3.19 19.45 -3.58
CA LYS A 77 3.08 20.91 -3.41
C LYS A 77 2.77 21.33 -1.97
N THR A 78 2.38 20.39 -1.12
CA THR A 78 2.10 20.60 0.29
C THR A 78 2.98 19.67 1.13
N PRO A 79 3.25 20.01 2.41
CA PRO A 79 3.98 19.10 3.29
C PRO A 79 3.20 17.82 3.51
N LEU A 80 3.89 16.67 3.34
CA LEU A 80 3.33 15.34 3.54
C LEU A 80 4.19 14.57 4.55
N PRO A 81 3.59 13.61 5.28
CA PRO A 81 4.37 12.83 6.25
C PRO A 81 5.41 11.96 5.55
N PRO A 82 6.49 11.54 6.26
CA PRO A 82 7.57 10.76 5.66
C PRO A 82 7.15 9.43 5.04
N CYS A 83 6.02 8.86 5.46
CA CYS A 83 5.48 7.63 4.89
C CYS A 83 5.01 7.81 3.43
N VAL A 84 4.81 9.05 2.98
CA VAL A 84 4.49 9.37 1.59
C VAL A 84 5.79 9.73 0.88
N CYS A 85 6.21 8.90 -0.05
CA CYS A 85 7.48 9.07 -0.73
C CYS A 85 7.34 8.85 -2.24
N ARG A 86 8.36 9.25 -2.96
CA ARG A 86 8.53 8.94 -4.37
C ARG A 86 9.34 7.66 -4.49
N LEU A 87 9.29 7.01 -5.64
CA LEU A 87 10.02 5.76 -5.87
C LEU A 87 11.52 5.91 -5.55
N ALA A 88 12.12 7.05 -5.89
CA ALA A 88 13.52 7.33 -5.62
C ALA A 88 13.88 7.35 -4.11
N ASN A 89 12.91 7.64 -3.25
CA ASN A 89 13.11 7.75 -1.80
C ASN A 89 12.60 6.54 -1.02
N PHE A 90 11.95 5.61 -1.69
CA PHE A 90 11.31 4.45 -1.06
C PHE A 90 12.30 3.63 -0.22
N THR A 91 13.43 3.27 -0.80
CA THR A 91 14.45 2.46 -0.13
C THR A 91 15.01 3.16 1.11
N ASP A 92 15.27 4.47 1.01
CA ASP A 92 15.78 5.25 2.13
C ASP A 92 14.77 5.30 3.27
N TYR A 93 13.49 5.43 2.94
CA TYR A 93 12.43 5.41 3.96
C TYR A 93 12.37 4.07 4.68
N ILE A 94 12.37 2.95 3.95
CA ILE A 94 12.39 1.60 4.53
C ILE A 94 13.61 1.42 5.45
N ARG A 95 14.78 1.84 5.01
CA ARG A 95 16.04 1.74 5.77
C ARG A 95 16.10 2.66 6.99
N SER A 96 15.24 3.65 7.08
CA SER A 96 15.15 4.53 8.25
C SER A 96 14.64 3.82 9.50
N PHE A 97 13.95 2.68 9.34
CA PHE A 97 13.48 1.85 10.45
C PHE A 97 14.63 0.98 10.95
N ARG A 98 15.10 1.24 12.17
CA ARG A 98 16.27 0.59 12.75
C ARG A 98 15.97 -0.20 14.03
N THR A 99 14.73 -0.18 14.49
CA THR A 99 14.31 -0.92 15.69
C THR A 99 13.77 -2.28 15.30
N LEU A 100 14.34 -3.34 15.84
CA LEU A 100 13.86 -4.71 15.63
C LEU A 100 12.56 -4.88 16.41
N VAL A 101 11.49 -5.24 15.74
CA VAL A 101 10.16 -5.46 16.34
C VAL A 101 9.65 -6.87 16.15
N LEU A 102 10.28 -7.65 15.28
CA LEU A 102 9.93 -9.05 15.00
C LEU A 102 11.14 -9.94 15.13
N THR A 103 10.93 -11.15 15.64
CA THR A 103 11.95 -12.22 15.60
C THR A 103 12.00 -12.85 14.22
N GLU A 104 13.07 -13.59 13.92
CA GLU A 104 13.18 -14.33 12.67
C GLU A 104 12.04 -15.34 12.51
N ALA A 105 11.67 -16.04 13.60
CA ALA A 105 10.56 -16.98 13.58
C ALA A 105 9.23 -16.29 13.28
N GLU A 106 9.00 -15.11 13.85
CA GLU A 106 7.81 -14.31 13.56
C GLU A 106 7.76 -13.88 12.08
N VAL A 107 8.90 -13.46 11.52
CA VAL A 107 8.99 -13.11 10.09
C VAL A 107 8.61 -14.29 9.21
N VAL A 108 9.17 -15.47 9.48
CA VAL A 108 8.85 -16.71 8.74
C VAL A 108 7.36 -17.04 8.84
N GLY A 109 6.79 -16.96 10.04
CA GLY A 109 5.37 -17.22 10.28
C GLY A 109 4.46 -16.24 9.53
N ILE A 110 4.80 -14.96 9.54
CA ILE A 110 4.06 -13.90 8.84
C ILE A 110 4.12 -14.13 7.33
N CYS A 111 5.29 -14.39 6.79
CA CYS A 111 5.47 -14.69 5.37
C CYS A 111 4.64 -15.90 4.93
N GLY A 112 4.60 -16.94 5.76
CA GLY A 112 3.78 -18.12 5.51
C GLY A 112 2.29 -17.82 5.46
N LYS A 113 1.80 -17.00 6.39
CA LYS A 113 0.38 -16.57 6.40
C LYS A 113 0.02 -15.72 5.19
N ILE A 114 0.90 -14.80 4.78
CA ILE A 114 0.69 -13.95 3.60
C ILE A 114 0.67 -14.81 2.34
N GLU A 115 1.59 -15.74 2.18
CA GLU A 115 1.64 -16.64 1.02
C GLU A 115 0.37 -17.50 0.92
N SER A 116 -0.09 -18.06 2.04
CA SER A 116 -1.33 -18.85 2.08
C SER A 116 -2.54 -18.02 1.66
N GLY A 117 -2.66 -16.79 2.17
CA GLY A 117 -3.73 -15.86 1.80
C GLY A 117 -3.65 -15.46 0.33
N ARG A 118 -2.46 -15.16 -0.18
CA ARG A 118 -2.23 -14.81 -1.57
C ARG A 118 -2.60 -15.93 -2.54
N LEU A 119 -2.28 -17.16 -2.20
CA LEU A 119 -2.62 -18.33 -3.02
C LEU A 119 -4.13 -18.53 -3.09
N GLN A 120 -4.84 -18.36 -1.98
CA GLN A 120 -6.30 -18.44 -1.95
C GLN A 120 -6.94 -17.33 -2.79
N ASP A 121 -6.46 -16.09 -2.64
CA ASP A 121 -6.97 -14.94 -3.41
C ASP A 121 -6.70 -15.12 -4.90
N ASN A 122 -5.53 -15.59 -5.29
CA ASN A 122 -5.18 -15.87 -6.68
C ASN A 122 -6.07 -16.94 -7.29
N ALA A 123 -6.38 -18.01 -6.56
CA ALA A 123 -7.29 -19.05 -7.00
C ALA A 123 -8.69 -18.50 -7.24
N ALA A 124 -9.24 -17.74 -6.28
CA ALA A 124 -10.54 -17.08 -6.40
C ALA A 124 -10.57 -16.10 -7.58
N THR A 125 -9.51 -15.31 -7.76
CA THR A 125 -9.39 -14.36 -8.87
C THR A 125 -9.31 -15.06 -10.22
N ARG A 126 -8.58 -16.20 -10.32
CA ARG A 126 -8.51 -17.01 -11.52
C ARG A 126 -9.88 -17.56 -11.90
N ASP A 127 -10.59 -18.11 -10.93
CA ASP A 127 -11.91 -18.69 -11.16
C ASP A 127 -12.90 -17.64 -11.64
N ALA A 128 -12.91 -16.47 -11.03
CA ALA A 128 -13.74 -15.33 -11.44
C ALA A 128 -13.36 -14.85 -12.86
N HIS A 129 -12.08 -14.82 -13.18
CA HIS A 129 -11.59 -14.40 -14.50
C HIS A 129 -11.99 -15.41 -15.59
N VAL A 130 -11.84 -16.70 -15.34
CA VAL A 130 -12.26 -17.76 -16.25
C VAL A 130 -13.76 -17.71 -16.49
N GLU A 131 -14.55 -17.54 -15.43
CA GLU A 131 -16.02 -17.44 -15.52
C GLU A 131 -16.44 -16.22 -16.37
N ASN A 132 -15.78 -15.08 -16.18
CA ASN A 132 -16.02 -13.88 -16.99
C ASN A 132 -15.69 -14.09 -18.47
N LEU A 133 -14.61 -14.80 -18.77
CA LEU A 133 -14.24 -15.14 -20.15
C LEU A 133 -15.28 -16.08 -20.79
N TRP A 134 -15.74 -17.08 -20.06
CA TRP A 134 -16.81 -17.96 -20.49
C TRP A 134 -18.09 -17.20 -20.82
N ASN A 135 -18.50 -16.30 -19.94
CA ASN A 135 -19.70 -15.49 -20.11
C ASN A 135 -19.60 -14.56 -21.32
N ARG A 136 -18.42 -14.04 -21.63
CA ARG A 136 -18.17 -13.22 -22.83
C ARG A 136 -18.27 -14.03 -24.13
N HIS A 137 -17.86 -15.28 -24.13
CA HIS A 137 -17.88 -16.15 -25.30
C HIS A 137 -19.24 -16.75 -25.58
N ARG A 138 -20.15 -16.75 -24.59
CA ARG A 138 -21.54 -17.19 -24.74
C ARG A 138 -22.47 -16.13 -25.32
N ARG A 139 -22.03 -14.89 -25.37
CA ARG A 139 -22.75 -13.78 -25.97
C ARG A 139 -22.30 -13.56 -27.41
#